data_9a77a8d2eda4f3505b99a739dcba461b
#
_entry.id   9a77a8d2eda4f3505b99a739dcba461b
#
_cell.length_a   1.000
_cell.length_b   1.000
_cell.length_c   1.000
_cell.angle_alpha   90.00
_cell.angle_beta   90.00
_cell.angle_gamma   90.00
#
_symmetry.space_group_name_H-M   'P 1'
#
loop_
_entity.id
_entity.type
_entity.pdbx_description
1 polymer ?
#
loop_
_entity_poly.entity_id
_entity_poly.type
_entity_poly.pdbx_seq_one_letter_code
_entity_poly.pdbx_strand_id
1 'polypeptide(L)'
;MPNPISEQARAAALAQLDAAEAAREDILVQHIANGVVINSRTVQIDPEVVIAPGAVILAGTILRGKTVISAGCVIGPNTLIKDSTVDEGTTVNASQIYGSHIGPHNNIGPFTHVRVNTVTDYGVHLGAYVETKNSNF
;
A
#
# COMPACT_ATOMS: atom_id res chain seq x y z
N MET A 1 -13.27 -27.12 -15.95
CA MET A 1 -14.20 -27.22 -14.79
C MET A 1 -13.44 -27.69 -13.56
N PRO A 2 -13.52 -26.97 -12.46
CA PRO A 2 -13.00 -27.48 -11.19
C PRO A 2 -13.78 -28.72 -10.76
N ASN A 3 -13.13 -29.61 -10.01
CA ASN A 3 -13.82 -30.76 -9.43
C ASN A 3 -14.84 -30.28 -8.38
N PRO A 4 -15.99 -31.01 -8.26
CA PRO A 4 -16.93 -30.71 -7.21
C PRO A 4 -16.28 -30.87 -5.83
N ILE A 5 -16.66 -30.02 -4.90
CA ILE A 5 -16.22 -30.08 -3.51
C ILE A 5 -17.39 -30.43 -2.61
N SER A 6 -17.10 -31.03 -1.45
CA SER A 6 -18.12 -31.35 -0.46
C SER A 6 -18.70 -30.07 0.16
N GLU A 7 -19.90 -30.18 0.75
CA GLU A 7 -20.50 -29.07 1.50
C GLU A 7 -19.63 -28.64 2.68
N GLN A 8 -18.99 -29.61 3.36
CA GLN A 8 -18.09 -29.33 4.46
C GLN A 8 -16.87 -28.56 4.02
N ALA A 9 -16.26 -28.93 2.89
CA ALA A 9 -15.11 -28.23 2.33
C ALA A 9 -15.47 -26.80 1.91
N ARG A 10 -16.64 -26.63 1.30
CA ARG A 10 -17.16 -25.32 0.92
C ARG A 10 -17.39 -24.43 2.13
N ALA A 11 -18.03 -24.95 3.17
CA ALA A 11 -18.28 -24.21 4.39
C ALA A 11 -16.99 -23.78 5.09
N ALA A 12 -15.99 -24.68 5.13
CA ALA A 12 -14.68 -24.37 5.70
C ALA A 12 -13.96 -23.26 4.90
N ALA A 13 -14.04 -23.32 3.56
CA ALA A 13 -13.44 -22.30 2.70
C ALA A 13 -14.12 -20.93 2.88
N LEU A 14 -15.46 -20.91 2.98
CA LEU A 14 -16.19 -19.66 3.24
C LEU A 14 -15.84 -19.08 4.60
N ALA A 15 -15.75 -19.91 5.64
CA ALA A 15 -15.33 -19.43 6.97
C ALA A 15 -13.93 -18.85 6.95
N GLN A 16 -13.02 -19.42 6.18
CA GLN A 16 -11.67 -18.91 6.02
C GLN A 16 -11.65 -17.55 5.32
N LEU A 17 -12.43 -17.38 4.26
CA LEU A 17 -12.56 -16.09 3.58
C LEU A 17 -13.17 -15.02 4.50
N ASP A 18 -14.20 -15.37 5.24
CA ASP A 18 -14.87 -14.46 6.17
C ASP A 18 -13.92 -14.01 7.27
N ALA A 19 -13.12 -14.92 7.81
CA ALA A 19 -12.13 -14.60 8.84
C ALA A 19 -11.04 -13.68 8.29
N ALA A 20 -10.56 -13.93 7.08
CA ALA A 20 -9.55 -13.08 6.43
C ALA A 20 -10.10 -11.66 6.15
N GLU A 21 -11.34 -11.57 5.69
CA GLU A 21 -12.00 -10.28 5.46
C GLU A 21 -12.19 -9.49 6.76
N ALA A 22 -12.62 -10.15 7.83
CA ALA A 22 -12.80 -9.53 9.13
C ALA A 22 -11.46 -9.01 9.69
N ALA A 23 -10.40 -9.80 9.59
CA ALA A 23 -9.06 -9.41 10.04
C ALA A 23 -8.55 -8.19 9.24
N ARG A 24 -8.76 -8.18 7.93
CA ARG A 24 -8.38 -7.06 7.09
C ARG A 24 -9.17 -5.80 7.45
N GLU A 25 -10.47 -5.93 7.65
CA GLU A 25 -11.33 -4.81 8.02
C GLU A 25 -10.93 -4.22 9.39
N ASP A 26 -10.59 -5.05 10.35
CA ASP A 26 -10.14 -4.58 11.67
C ASP A 26 -8.91 -3.69 11.56
N ILE A 27 -7.96 -4.03 10.69
CA ILE A 27 -6.77 -3.21 10.46
C ILE A 27 -7.15 -1.85 9.86
N LEU A 28 -8.04 -1.84 8.86
CA LEU A 28 -8.52 -0.58 8.26
C LEU A 28 -9.20 0.30 9.30
N VAL A 29 -10.05 -0.28 10.12
CA VAL A 29 -10.77 0.44 11.19
C VAL A 29 -9.80 1.07 12.18
N GLN A 30 -8.75 0.36 12.59
CA GLN A 30 -7.74 0.90 13.49
C GLN A 30 -7.04 2.12 12.88
N HIS A 31 -6.65 2.05 11.62
CA HIS A 31 -6.01 3.19 10.95
C HIS A 31 -6.96 4.37 10.80
N ILE A 32 -8.21 4.13 10.44
CA ILE A 32 -9.23 5.20 10.33
C ILE A 32 -9.45 5.85 11.69
N ALA A 33 -9.55 5.07 12.75
CA ALA A 33 -9.71 5.59 14.11
C ALA A 33 -8.51 6.44 14.55
N ASN A 34 -7.32 6.17 14.00
CA ASN A 34 -6.10 6.93 14.27
C ASN A 34 -5.89 8.12 13.32
N GLY A 35 -6.88 8.47 12.51
CA GLY A 35 -6.83 9.67 11.67
C GLY A 35 -6.35 9.45 10.24
N VAL A 36 -6.20 8.22 9.79
CA VAL A 36 -5.91 7.90 8.40
C VAL A 36 -7.21 7.91 7.60
N VAL A 37 -7.19 8.51 6.40
CA VAL A 37 -8.36 8.56 5.52
C VAL A 37 -8.36 7.36 4.59
N ILE A 38 -9.33 6.47 4.75
CA ILE A 38 -9.51 5.28 3.90
C ILE A 38 -11.01 5.19 3.57
N ASN A 39 -11.34 5.26 2.28
CA ASN A 39 -12.73 5.29 1.81
C ASN A 39 -13.14 4.00 1.07
N SER A 40 -12.32 2.97 1.09
CA SER A 40 -12.59 1.74 0.33
C SER A 40 -12.15 0.50 1.07
N ARG A 41 -13.00 -0.51 1.08
CA ARG A 41 -12.64 -1.83 1.61
C ARG A 41 -11.69 -2.63 0.72
N THR A 42 -11.34 -2.12 -0.47
CA THR A 42 -10.36 -2.76 -1.35
C THR A 42 -8.92 -2.54 -0.93
N VAL A 43 -8.69 -1.66 0.03
CA VAL A 43 -7.37 -1.42 0.62
C VAL A 43 -6.95 -2.62 1.48
N GLN A 44 -5.70 -3.05 1.34
CA GLN A 44 -5.11 -4.11 2.14
C GLN A 44 -3.86 -3.58 2.83
N ILE A 45 -3.77 -3.77 4.14
CA ILE A 45 -2.65 -3.27 4.95
C ILE A 45 -2.17 -4.39 5.86
N ASP A 46 -0.89 -4.74 5.74
CA ASP A 46 -0.28 -5.73 6.64
C ASP A 46 -0.19 -5.18 8.07
N PRO A 47 -0.20 -6.07 9.09
CA PRO A 47 -0.20 -5.64 10.50
C PRO A 47 0.99 -4.79 10.91
N GLU A 48 2.14 -4.93 10.25
CA GLU A 48 3.38 -4.22 10.60
C GLU A 48 3.47 -2.81 10.00
N VAL A 49 2.54 -2.45 9.11
CA VAL A 49 2.56 -1.14 8.43
C VAL A 49 2.20 -0.03 9.40
N VAL A 50 2.97 1.05 9.36
CA VAL A 50 2.74 2.26 10.16
C VAL A 50 2.29 3.39 9.24
N ILE A 51 1.17 4.01 9.56
CA ILE A 51 0.63 5.14 8.77
C ILE A 51 0.34 6.29 9.72
N ALA A 52 0.88 7.46 9.42
CA ALA A 52 0.65 8.66 10.22
C ALA A 52 -0.76 9.21 10.01
N PRO A 53 -1.35 9.85 11.03
CA PRO A 53 -2.60 10.60 10.86
C PRO A 53 -2.48 11.63 9.74
N GLY A 54 -3.56 11.81 8.98
CA GLY A 54 -3.61 12.75 7.86
C GLY A 54 -3.16 12.17 6.51
N ALA A 55 -2.63 10.96 6.48
CA ALA A 55 -2.40 10.26 5.22
C ALA A 55 -3.71 9.78 4.61
N VAL A 56 -3.76 9.73 3.28
CA VAL A 56 -4.92 9.27 2.50
C VAL A 56 -4.54 8.03 1.71
N ILE A 57 -5.28 6.95 1.90
CA ILE A 57 -5.04 5.68 1.23
C ILE A 57 -6.25 5.38 0.33
N LEU A 58 -6.02 5.36 -0.97
CA LEU A 58 -7.06 5.21 -1.98
C LEU A 58 -7.30 3.76 -2.39
N ALA A 59 -8.42 3.52 -3.06
CA ALA A 59 -8.87 2.19 -3.45
C ALA A 59 -7.79 1.37 -4.17
N GLY A 60 -7.77 0.07 -3.92
CA GLY A 60 -6.86 -0.87 -4.57
C GLY A 60 -5.41 -0.78 -4.10
N THR A 61 -5.12 -0.01 -3.07
CA THR A 61 -3.78 0.10 -2.50
C THR A 61 -3.48 -1.09 -1.60
N ILE A 62 -2.26 -1.63 -1.73
CA ILE A 62 -1.75 -2.73 -0.92
C ILE A 62 -0.45 -2.27 -0.26
N LEU A 63 -0.43 -2.25 1.07
CA LEU A 63 0.75 -1.89 1.87
C LEU A 63 1.23 -3.12 2.61
N ARG A 64 2.47 -3.54 2.35
CA ARG A 64 3.03 -4.79 2.87
C ARG A 64 4.30 -4.59 3.66
N GLY A 65 4.55 -5.55 4.55
CA GLY A 65 5.78 -5.64 5.31
C GLY A 65 5.99 -4.44 6.22
N LYS A 66 7.24 -4.05 6.36
CA LYS A 66 7.64 -2.94 7.22
C LYS A 66 7.59 -1.61 6.46
N THR A 67 6.41 -1.23 6.02
CA THR A 67 6.19 0.02 5.30
C THR A 67 5.75 1.12 6.26
N VAL A 68 6.31 2.31 6.09
CA VAL A 68 5.98 3.51 6.88
C VAL A 68 5.51 4.61 5.94
N ILE A 69 4.30 5.09 6.17
CA ILE A 69 3.69 6.20 5.40
C ILE A 69 3.56 7.39 6.33
N SER A 70 4.19 8.49 5.98
CA SER A 70 4.18 9.72 6.76
C SER A 70 2.93 10.57 6.50
N ALA A 71 2.76 11.63 7.30
CA ALA A 71 1.61 12.51 7.22
C ALA A 71 1.51 13.21 5.85
N GLY A 72 0.29 13.49 5.41
CA GLY A 72 0.05 14.24 4.19
C GLY A 72 0.31 13.48 2.89
N CYS A 73 0.68 12.20 2.99
CA CYS A 73 0.82 11.36 1.80
C CYS A 73 -0.55 11.02 1.21
N VAL A 74 -0.59 10.90 -0.12
CA VAL A 74 -1.74 10.35 -0.84
C VAL A 74 -1.27 9.13 -1.62
N ILE A 75 -1.71 7.95 -1.20
CA ILE A 75 -1.25 6.68 -1.74
C ILE A 75 -2.39 5.99 -2.48
N GLY A 76 -2.16 5.70 -3.74
CA GLY A 76 -3.15 5.07 -4.59
C GLY A 76 -3.71 5.99 -5.67
N PRO A 77 -4.70 5.52 -6.43
CA PRO A 77 -5.23 4.16 -6.39
C PRO A 77 -4.25 3.10 -6.94
N ASN A 78 -4.59 1.82 -6.74
CA ASN A 78 -3.92 0.69 -7.38
C ASN A 78 -2.40 0.71 -7.24
N THR A 79 -1.94 0.89 -6.02
CA THR A 79 -0.53 1.03 -5.67
C THR A 79 -0.11 -0.09 -4.73
N LEU A 80 1.08 -0.62 -4.92
CA LEU A 80 1.68 -1.61 -4.03
C LEU A 80 2.98 -1.07 -3.47
N ILE A 81 3.08 -1.00 -2.15
CA ILE A 81 4.30 -0.57 -1.47
C ILE A 81 4.71 -1.66 -0.47
N LYS A 82 5.96 -2.11 -0.54
CA LYS A 82 6.47 -3.16 0.34
C LYS A 82 7.83 -2.76 0.91
N ASP A 83 7.97 -2.91 2.23
CA ASP A 83 9.24 -2.70 2.96
C ASP A 83 9.90 -1.36 2.60
N SER A 84 9.09 -0.31 2.54
CA SER A 84 9.53 1.01 2.10
C SER A 84 9.07 2.10 3.06
N THR A 85 9.78 3.23 3.03
CA THR A 85 9.41 4.43 3.76
C THR A 85 9.02 5.52 2.77
N VAL A 86 7.89 6.17 3.00
CA VAL A 86 7.42 7.29 2.19
C VAL A 86 7.26 8.50 3.10
N ASP A 87 8.06 9.53 2.85
CA ASP A 87 8.10 10.73 3.68
C ASP A 87 6.92 11.67 3.38
N GLU A 88 6.74 12.67 4.22
CA GLU A 88 5.55 13.53 4.24
C GLU A 88 5.24 14.20 2.90
N GLY A 89 3.95 14.38 2.64
CA GLY A 89 3.45 15.13 1.49
C GLY A 89 3.69 14.49 0.13
N THR A 90 4.08 13.23 0.09
CA THR A 90 4.35 12.51 -1.16
C THR A 90 3.07 11.88 -1.70
N THR A 91 2.92 11.93 -3.02
CA THR A 91 1.86 11.22 -3.73
C THR A 91 2.44 10.04 -4.51
N VAL A 92 1.78 8.88 -4.40
CA VAL A 92 2.13 7.67 -5.14
C VAL A 92 0.89 7.16 -5.83
N ASN A 93 0.88 7.10 -7.15
CA ASN A 93 -0.28 6.78 -7.95
C ASN A 93 0.02 5.61 -8.88
N ALA A 94 -0.81 4.56 -8.85
CA ALA A 94 -0.78 3.42 -9.76
C ALA A 94 0.63 2.90 -10.02
N SER A 95 1.39 2.67 -8.95
CA SER A 95 2.82 2.34 -9.01
C SER A 95 3.17 1.23 -8.04
N GLN A 96 4.38 0.69 -8.16
CA GLN A 96 4.92 -0.30 -7.26
C GLN A 96 6.26 0.18 -6.68
N ILE A 97 6.39 0.08 -5.35
CA ILE A 97 7.59 0.50 -4.64
C ILE A 97 8.04 -0.63 -3.72
N TYR A 98 9.29 -1.05 -3.86
CA TYR A 98 9.90 -2.13 -3.06
C TYR A 98 11.20 -1.69 -2.42
N GLY A 99 11.35 -1.93 -1.11
CA GLY A 99 12.61 -1.82 -0.40
C GLY A 99 13.34 -0.48 -0.58
N SER A 100 12.62 0.63 -0.57
CA SER A 100 13.14 1.94 -0.93
C SER A 100 12.73 3.02 0.06
N HIS A 101 13.42 4.16 -0.01
CA HIS A 101 13.08 5.34 0.78
C HIS A 101 12.70 6.50 -0.16
N ILE A 102 11.45 6.86 -0.14
CA ILE A 102 10.92 7.97 -0.94
C ILE A 102 10.89 9.22 -0.07
N GLY A 103 11.60 10.26 -0.49
CA GLY A 103 11.69 11.50 0.23
C GLY A 103 10.41 12.33 0.24
N PRO A 104 10.42 13.48 0.93
CA PRO A 104 9.23 14.29 1.10
C PRO A 104 8.83 15.03 -0.18
N HIS A 105 7.53 15.28 -0.31
CA HIS A 105 6.95 16.04 -1.42
C HIS A 105 7.35 15.52 -2.80
N ASN A 106 7.49 14.21 -2.91
CA ASN A 106 7.71 13.53 -4.18
C ASN A 106 6.37 13.28 -4.88
N ASN A 107 6.45 13.06 -6.17
CA ASN A 107 5.31 12.65 -6.98
C ASN A 107 5.74 11.42 -7.81
N ILE A 108 5.19 10.26 -7.46
CA ILE A 108 5.55 8.99 -8.06
C ILE A 108 4.36 8.46 -8.86
N GLY A 109 4.60 8.18 -10.12
CA GLY A 109 3.60 7.57 -10.98
C GLY A 109 2.88 8.56 -11.91
N PRO A 110 1.89 8.06 -12.64
CA PRO A 110 1.46 6.65 -12.65
C PRO A 110 2.45 5.72 -13.38
N PHE A 111 2.30 4.41 -13.15
CA PHE A 111 3.03 3.35 -13.84
C PHE A 111 4.55 3.44 -13.66
N THR A 112 4.96 3.70 -12.43
CA THR A 112 6.36 3.72 -12.02
C THR A 112 6.66 2.45 -11.24
N HIS A 113 7.83 1.85 -11.47
CA HIS A 113 8.30 0.70 -10.71
C HIS A 113 9.61 1.07 -10.01
N VAL A 114 9.50 1.32 -8.72
CA VAL A 114 10.65 1.62 -7.86
C VAL A 114 11.12 0.32 -7.23
N ARG A 115 12.24 -0.19 -7.73
CA ARG A 115 12.85 -1.42 -7.21
C ARG A 115 13.79 -1.11 -6.06
N VAL A 116 14.28 -2.15 -5.42
CA VAL A 116 15.02 -2.05 -4.15
C VAL A 116 16.17 -1.07 -4.18
N ASN A 117 16.45 -0.48 -3.02
CA ASN A 117 17.56 0.44 -2.76
C ASN A 117 17.51 1.73 -3.60
N THR A 118 16.32 2.20 -3.89
CA THR A 118 16.12 3.54 -4.45
C THR A 118 15.91 4.51 -3.30
N VAL A 119 16.60 5.64 -3.34
CA VAL A 119 16.44 6.75 -2.39
C VAL A 119 16.17 8.01 -3.18
N THR A 120 15.08 8.69 -2.85
CA THR A 120 14.78 10.00 -3.45
C THR A 120 14.90 11.09 -2.39
N ASP A 121 15.31 12.27 -2.83
CA ASP A 121 15.38 13.46 -1.99
C ASP A 121 14.08 14.26 -2.09
N TYR A 122 14.08 15.50 -1.63
CA TYR A 122 12.91 16.38 -1.64
C TYR A 122 12.45 16.71 -3.07
N GLY A 123 11.13 16.64 -3.31
CA GLY A 123 10.53 17.19 -4.53
C GLY A 123 10.82 16.41 -5.81
N VAL A 124 11.20 15.15 -5.73
CA VAL A 124 11.49 14.33 -6.91
C VAL A 124 10.20 13.89 -7.59
N HIS A 125 10.18 13.94 -8.93
CA HIS A 125 9.09 13.39 -9.73
C HIS A 125 9.61 12.21 -10.56
N LEU A 126 9.05 11.03 -10.32
CA LEU A 126 9.27 9.84 -11.14
C LEU A 126 7.98 9.55 -11.91
N GLY A 127 8.01 9.78 -13.21
CA GLY A 127 6.81 9.72 -14.06
C GLY A 127 6.51 8.34 -14.62
N ALA A 128 5.63 8.31 -15.62
CA ALA A 128 5.13 7.07 -16.22
C ALA A 128 6.25 6.28 -16.92
N TYR A 129 6.18 4.94 -16.77
CA TYR A 129 7.10 3.98 -17.38
C TYR A 129 8.55 4.13 -16.93
N VAL A 130 8.77 4.73 -15.77
CA VAL A 130 10.10 4.78 -15.14
C VAL A 130 10.29 3.56 -14.26
N GLU A 131 11.44 2.93 -14.38
CA GLU A 131 11.90 1.88 -13.49
C GLU A 131 13.23 2.30 -12.85
N THR A 132 13.34 2.10 -11.54
CA THR A 132 14.55 2.43 -10.79
C THR A 132 15.06 1.24 -10.00
N LYS A 133 16.36 1.17 -9.75
CA LYS A 133 16.99 0.19 -8.88
C LYS A 133 18.33 0.70 -8.42
N ASN A 134 18.66 0.55 -7.13
CA ASN A 134 19.94 0.96 -6.56
C ASN A 134 20.33 2.39 -6.97
N SER A 135 19.38 3.31 -6.93
CA SER A 135 19.56 4.65 -7.48
C SER A 135 19.25 5.71 -6.44
N ASN A 136 19.91 6.86 -6.57
CA ASN A 136 19.64 8.05 -5.77
C ASN A 136 19.20 9.19 -6.70
N PHE A 137 18.15 9.88 -6.29
CA PHE A 137 17.60 11.01 -7.05
C PHE A 137 17.55 12.27 -6.20
#